data_8a4f84c15bf2906aa9a4a76ceff8b2d4
#
_entry.id   8a4f84c15bf2906aa9a4a76ceff8b2d4
#
_cell.length_a   1.000
_cell.length_b   1.000
_cell.length_c   1.000
_cell.angle_alpha   90.00
_cell.angle_beta   90.00
_cell.angle_gamma   90.00
#
_symmetry.space_group_name_H-M   'P 1'
#
loop_
_entity.id
_entity.type
_entity.pdbx_description
1 polymer ?
#
loop_
_entity_poly.entity_id
_entity_poly.type
_entity_poly.pdbx_seq_one_letter_code
_entity_poly.pdbx_strand_id
1 'polypeptide(L)'
;MDIQVLKNFLMVAREKNITRASEILHISQPTLSRQIQNLEEEFGQKLFYRNNKKVSLTVYGNMLQQRAEEIVSLYEQTQSEIKPDAGVVLGEIRIAVCEASSVDDIYSLGKQFQQEHPLTVLSFFNTSSDQASDMIENGIADFGLLFGYADEKRFDSHRVSREEKLGILMPVGHPLSEKEALEIEDLKGYPLIAYQDAVRGVSYLYEAGYLESELKATFTTLTSAMKMVERGIGISTVLCSMIEGEIDTGIARMVTRPMKSLHTVPTFLAWKKNVVLSQQASLFLDLLRSKI
;
A
#
# COMPACT_ATOMS: atom_id res chain seq x y z
N MET A 1 -7.85 12.82 -27.20
CA MET A 1 -8.26 12.39 -25.83
C MET A 1 -8.23 13.59 -24.89
N ASP A 2 -9.33 13.88 -24.19
CA ASP A 2 -9.48 14.96 -23.22
C ASP A 2 -9.39 14.42 -21.80
N ILE A 3 -8.75 15.16 -20.89
CA ILE A 3 -8.62 14.77 -19.47
C ILE A 3 -9.98 14.59 -18.78
N GLN A 4 -10.97 15.42 -19.16
CA GLN A 4 -12.32 15.29 -18.63
C GLN A 4 -12.99 13.98 -19.06
N VAL A 5 -12.70 13.51 -20.27
CA VAL A 5 -13.22 12.24 -20.78
C VAL A 5 -12.57 11.07 -20.01
N LEU A 6 -11.29 11.17 -19.65
CA LEU A 6 -10.64 10.19 -18.78
C LEU A 6 -11.25 10.15 -17.38
N LYS A 7 -11.50 11.31 -16.76
CA LYS A 7 -12.19 11.41 -15.47
C LYS A 7 -13.59 10.76 -15.54
N ASN A 8 -14.32 11.03 -16.61
CA ASN A 8 -15.64 10.45 -16.82
C ASN A 8 -15.59 8.94 -17.03
N PHE A 9 -14.58 8.44 -17.76
CA PHE A 9 -14.31 7.00 -17.90
C PHE A 9 -14.02 6.34 -16.55
N LEU A 10 -13.15 6.91 -15.73
CA LEU A 10 -12.82 6.42 -14.40
C LEU A 10 -14.05 6.39 -13.47
N MET A 11 -14.93 7.39 -13.54
CA MET A 11 -16.18 7.41 -12.79
C MET A 11 -17.11 6.28 -13.20
N VAL A 12 -17.25 6.00 -14.51
CA VAL A 12 -18.05 4.87 -15.01
C VAL A 12 -17.46 3.52 -14.55
N ALA A 13 -16.13 3.39 -14.58
CA ALA A 13 -15.42 2.20 -14.11
C ALA A 13 -15.66 1.94 -12.61
N ARG A 14 -15.62 3.00 -11.80
CA ARG A 14 -15.86 2.97 -10.36
C ARG A 14 -17.30 2.59 -10.02
N GLU A 15 -18.27 3.27 -10.62
CA GLU A 15 -19.70 3.08 -10.29
C GLU A 15 -20.30 1.83 -10.94
N LYS A 16 -19.65 1.27 -11.94
CA LYS A 16 -20.13 0.10 -12.74
C LYS A 16 -21.56 0.29 -13.27
N ASN A 17 -21.96 1.55 -13.42
CA ASN A 17 -23.29 1.98 -13.83
C ASN A 17 -23.22 3.38 -14.46
N ILE A 18 -23.56 3.49 -15.76
CA ILE A 18 -23.45 4.76 -16.50
C ILE A 18 -24.46 5.79 -15.98
N THR A 19 -25.67 5.37 -15.60
CA THR A 19 -26.70 6.31 -15.10
C THR A 19 -26.23 6.94 -13.78
N ARG A 20 -25.78 6.11 -12.82
CA ARG A 20 -25.27 6.61 -11.54
C ARG A 20 -24.03 7.47 -11.71
N ALA A 21 -23.11 7.08 -12.59
CA ALA A 21 -21.94 7.91 -12.90
C ALA A 21 -22.34 9.26 -13.47
N SER A 22 -23.36 9.32 -14.37
CA SER A 22 -23.83 10.58 -14.95
C SER A 22 -24.48 11.51 -13.93
N GLU A 23 -25.20 10.95 -12.95
CA GLU A 23 -25.77 11.71 -11.82
C GLU A 23 -24.68 12.35 -10.96
N ILE A 24 -23.64 11.58 -10.61
CA ILE A 24 -22.49 12.07 -9.83
C ILE A 24 -21.72 13.16 -10.59
N LEU A 25 -21.55 12.99 -11.90
CA LEU A 25 -20.85 13.93 -12.79
C LEU A 25 -21.69 15.14 -13.17
N HIS A 26 -22.98 15.17 -12.80
CA HIS A 26 -23.94 16.23 -13.17
C HIS A 26 -24.05 16.46 -14.69
N ILE A 27 -23.96 15.39 -15.48
CA ILE A 27 -24.14 15.43 -16.94
C ILE A 27 -25.25 14.44 -17.35
N SER A 28 -25.81 14.63 -18.55
CA SER A 28 -26.84 13.70 -19.04
C SER A 28 -26.23 12.33 -19.37
N GLN A 29 -26.98 11.27 -19.09
CA GLN A 29 -26.55 9.90 -19.42
C GLN A 29 -26.24 9.72 -20.92
N PRO A 30 -27.01 10.26 -21.88
CA PRO A 30 -26.64 10.21 -23.30
C PRO A 30 -25.29 10.87 -23.60
N THR A 31 -24.99 12.00 -22.94
CA THR A 31 -23.70 12.71 -23.09
C THR A 31 -22.55 11.83 -22.63
N LEU A 32 -22.66 11.25 -21.42
CA LEU A 32 -21.64 10.36 -20.87
C LEU A 32 -21.45 9.13 -21.75
N SER A 33 -22.55 8.49 -22.18
CA SER A 33 -22.50 7.34 -23.09
C SER A 33 -21.77 7.65 -24.40
N ARG A 34 -22.03 8.82 -24.97
CA ARG A 34 -21.39 9.26 -26.22
C ARG A 34 -19.90 9.53 -26.03
N GLN A 35 -19.49 10.14 -24.91
CA GLN A 35 -18.09 10.35 -24.58
C GLN A 35 -17.33 9.03 -24.46
N ILE A 36 -17.90 8.05 -23.77
CA ILE A 36 -17.31 6.70 -23.67
C ILE A 36 -17.22 6.04 -25.05
N GLN A 37 -18.27 6.16 -25.86
CA GLN A 37 -18.26 5.59 -27.20
C GLN A 37 -17.17 6.22 -28.08
N ASN A 38 -17.05 7.55 -28.07
CA ASN A 38 -15.99 8.24 -28.80
C ASN A 38 -14.58 7.80 -28.33
N LEU A 39 -14.40 7.58 -27.02
CA LEU A 39 -13.15 7.08 -26.48
C LEU A 39 -12.85 5.65 -26.96
N GLU A 40 -13.86 4.77 -26.99
CA GLU A 40 -13.75 3.42 -27.57
C GLU A 40 -13.41 3.46 -29.07
N GLU A 41 -14.00 4.39 -29.82
CA GLU A 41 -13.72 4.60 -31.25
C GLU A 41 -12.29 5.14 -31.46
N GLU A 42 -11.82 6.07 -30.64
CA GLU A 42 -10.46 6.61 -30.69
C GLU A 42 -9.40 5.54 -30.49
N PHE A 43 -9.61 4.59 -29.55
CA PHE A 43 -8.71 3.47 -29.31
C PHE A 43 -8.96 2.26 -30.22
N GLY A 44 -10.06 2.23 -30.94
CA GLY A 44 -10.45 1.08 -31.77
C GLY A 44 -10.78 -0.16 -30.96
N GLN A 45 -11.04 -0.02 -29.65
CA GLN A 45 -11.27 -1.13 -28.73
C GLN A 45 -12.46 -0.86 -27.80
N LYS A 46 -13.23 -1.90 -27.47
CA LYS A 46 -14.24 -1.79 -26.43
C LYS A 46 -13.58 -1.75 -25.04
N LEU A 47 -13.95 -0.75 -24.26
CA LEU A 47 -13.44 -0.54 -22.90
C LEU A 47 -14.38 -1.12 -21.85
N PHE A 48 -15.68 -1.22 -22.20
CA PHE A 48 -16.69 -1.78 -21.31
C PHE A 48 -17.50 -2.91 -21.98
N TYR A 49 -17.77 -3.95 -21.20
CA TYR A 49 -18.87 -4.88 -21.46
C TYR A 49 -20.17 -4.27 -20.96
N ARG A 50 -21.20 -4.22 -21.83
CA ARG A 50 -22.52 -3.66 -21.51
C ARG A 50 -23.53 -4.80 -21.47
N ASN A 51 -23.90 -5.25 -20.27
CA ASN A 51 -25.03 -6.16 -20.07
C ASN A 51 -26.18 -5.41 -19.39
N ASN A 52 -27.45 -5.75 -19.74
CA ASN A 52 -28.70 -5.02 -19.44
C ASN A 52 -28.84 -4.26 -18.10
N LYS A 53 -27.94 -4.40 -17.11
CA LYS A 53 -27.94 -3.63 -15.85
C LYS A 53 -26.55 -3.41 -15.23
N LYS A 54 -25.48 -3.97 -15.82
CA LYS A 54 -24.12 -3.85 -15.25
C LYS A 54 -23.12 -3.49 -16.34
N VAL A 55 -22.20 -2.61 -15.98
CA VAL A 55 -21.05 -2.23 -16.80
C VAL A 55 -19.82 -2.80 -16.12
N SER A 56 -18.97 -3.51 -16.86
CA SER A 56 -17.69 -4.01 -16.38
C SER A 56 -16.59 -3.73 -17.39
N LEU A 57 -15.38 -3.55 -16.93
CA LEU A 57 -14.24 -3.27 -17.80
C LEU A 57 -13.86 -4.50 -18.64
N THR A 58 -13.42 -4.26 -19.86
CA THR A 58 -12.72 -5.23 -20.68
C THR A 58 -11.24 -5.31 -20.26
N VAL A 59 -10.45 -6.19 -20.88
CA VAL A 59 -8.99 -6.20 -20.70
C VAL A 59 -8.39 -4.84 -21.07
N TYR A 60 -8.84 -4.24 -22.19
CA TYR A 60 -8.40 -2.91 -22.62
C TYR A 60 -8.90 -1.80 -21.69
N GLY A 61 -10.11 -1.96 -21.12
CA GLY A 61 -10.66 -1.06 -20.12
C GLY A 61 -9.85 -1.04 -18.83
N ASN A 62 -9.39 -2.22 -18.36
CA ASN A 62 -8.49 -2.29 -17.19
C ASN A 62 -7.13 -1.65 -17.45
N MET A 63 -6.55 -1.88 -18.64
CA MET A 63 -5.31 -1.22 -19.03
C MET A 63 -5.46 0.30 -19.08
N LEU A 64 -6.56 0.79 -19.68
CA LEU A 64 -6.83 2.22 -19.72
C LEU A 64 -7.10 2.78 -18.32
N GLN A 65 -7.79 2.06 -17.45
CA GLN A 65 -8.05 2.51 -16.08
C GLN A 65 -6.74 2.85 -15.37
N GLN A 66 -5.79 1.93 -15.37
CA GLN A 66 -4.48 2.15 -14.73
C GLN A 66 -3.80 3.40 -15.29
N ARG A 67 -3.72 3.53 -16.61
CA ARG A 67 -3.06 4.69 -17.25
C ARG A 67 -3.85 5.99 -17.08
N ALA A 68 -5.17 5.93 -17.07
CA ALA A 68 -6.02 7.09 -16.86
C ALA A 68 -5.86 7.65 -15.43
N GLU A 69 -5.74 6.77 -14.42
CA GLU A 69 -5.45 7.17 -13.03
C GLU A 69 -4.12 7.91 -12.94
N GLU A 70 -3.06 7.41 -13.58
CA GLU A 70 -1.74 8.05 -13.66
C GLU A 70 -1.81 9.43 -14.34
N ILE A 71 -2.45 9.52 -15.50
CA ILE A 71 -2.57 10.77 -16.29
C ILE A 71 -3.38 11.83 -15.54
N VAL A 72 -4.54 11.45 -14.96
CA VAL A 72 -5.38 12.36 -14.20
C VAL A 72 -4.66 12.88 -12.98
N SER A 73 -3.95 12.00 -12.26
CA SER A 73 -3.15 12.36 -11.10
C SER A 73 -2.06 13.38 -11.47
N LEU A 74 -1.29 13.13 -12.53
CA LEU A 74 -0.25 14.04 -13.00
C LEU A 74 -0.83 15.40 -13.44
N TYR A 75 -1.98 15.40 -14.09
CA TYR A 75 -2.67 16.63 -14.50
C TYR A 75 -3.10 17.45 -13.29
N GLU A 76 -3.71 16.82 -12.27
CA GLU A 76 -4.15 17.50 -11.05
C GLU A 76 -2.98 18.06 -10.25
N GLN A 77 -1.89 17.30 -10.17
CA GLN A 77 -0.63 17.75 -9.58
C GLN A 77 -0.10 18.99 -10.31
N THR A 78 -0.01 18.93 -11.63
CA THR A 78 0.45 20.08 -12.45
C THR A 78 -0.44 21.31 -12.26
N GLN A 79 -1.76 21.13 -12.17
CA GLN A 79 -2.66 22.25 -11.91
C GLN A 79 -2.43 22.90 -10.54
N SER A 80 -2.20 22.10 -9.49
CA SER A 80 -1.93 22.61 -8.14
C SER A 80 -0.58 23.33 -8.06
N GLU A 81 0.42 22.89 -8.82
CA GLU A 81 1.74 23.51 -8.89
C GLU A 81 1.69 24.89 -9.60
N ILE A 82 0.89 24.99 -10.67
CA ILE A 82 0.80 26.22 -11.47
C ILE A 82 -0.14 27.27 -10.83
N LYS A 83 -1.13 26.84 -10.06
CA LYS A 83 -2.11 27.70 -9.38
C LYS A 83 -2.09 27.49 -7.87
N PRO A 84 -1.03 27.88 -7.17
CA PRO A 84 -1.05 27.83 -5.72
C PRO A 84 -2.04 28.89 -5.22
N ASP A 85 -3.13 28.44 -4.59
CA ASP A 85 -4.02 29.34 -3.86
C ASP A 85 -3.22 29.97 -2.71
N ALA A 86 -3.14 31.30 -2.70
CA ALA A 86 -2.32 32.05 -1.77
C ALA A 86 -2.76 31.77 -0.32
N GLY A 87 -2.00 30.92 0.38
CA GLY A 87 -2.10 30.67 1.83
C GLY A 87 -3.00 29.54 2.27
N VAL A 88 -3.71 28.87 1.37
CA VAL A 88 -4.54 27.69 1.72
C VAL A 88 -3.97 26.46 1.04
N VAL A 89 -3.40 25.55 1.82
CA VAL A 89 -2.94 24.26 1.33
C VAL A 89 -4.15 23.32 1.22
N LEU A 90 -4.56 23.10 -0.01
CA LEU A 90 -5.67 22.21 -0.37
C LEU A 90 -5.11 20.98 -1.09
N GLY A 91 -5.78 19.86 -0.96
CA GLY A 91 -5.51 18.68 -1.75
C GLY A 91 -5.28 17.43 -0.93
N GLU A 92 -4.73 16.44 -1.57
CA GLU A 92 -4.52 15.11 -1.01
C GLU A 92 -3.02 14.79 -0.99
N ILE A 93 -2.55 14.20 0.10
CA ILE A 93 -1.24 13.54 0.17
C ILE A 93 -1.49 12.04 0.23
N ARG A 94 -0.93 11.32 -0.72
CA ARG A 94 -1.14 9.88 -0.90
C ARG A 94 0.11 9.15 -0.44
N ILE A 95 -0.05 8.26 0.54
CA ILE A 95 1.05 7.56 1.19
C ILE A 95 0.79 6.07 1.13
N ALA A 96 1.63 5.35 0.41
CA ALA A 96 1.64 3.90 0.41
C ALA A 96 2.39 3.40 1.65
N VAL A 97 1.72 2.61 2.49
CA VAL A 97 2.30 2.11 3.74
C VAL A 97 2.26 0.59 3.76
N CYS A 98 3.31 -0.01 4.31
CA CYS A 98 3.33 -1.43 4.65
C CYS A 98 3.01 -1.59 6.14
N GLU A 99 2.51 -2.74 6.54
CA GLU A 99 2.22 -3.03 7.94
C GLU A 99 3.52 -3.10 8.76
N ALA A 100 3.81 -2.03 9.51
CA ALA A 100 5.00 -1.87 10.35
C ALA A 100 4.72 -0.88 11.48
N SER A 101 5.46 -0.96 12.59
CA SER A 101 5.32 0.02 13.68
C SER A 101 5.77 1.43 13.28
N SER A 102 6.67 1.51 12.33
CA SER A 102 7.12 2.79 11.76
C SER A 102 6.02 3.60 11.07
N VAL A 103 4.90 2.95 10.74
CA VAL A 103 3.69 3.65 10.22
C VAL A 103 3.11 4.61 11.26
N ASP A 104 3.23 4.31 12.56
CA ASP A 104 2.75 5.18 13.64
C ASP A 104 3.45 6.53 13.65
N ASP A 105 4.73 6.56 13.28
CA ASP A 105 5.48 7.81 13.16
C ASP A 105 4.94 8.65 11.99
N ILE A 106 4.58 8.00 10.89
CA ILE A 106 3.95 8.65 9.72
C ILE A 106 2.54 9.16 10.06
N TYR A 107 1.74 8.38 10.80
CA TYR A 107 0.43 8.84 11.27
C TYR A 107 0.54 10.04 12.22
N SER A 108 1.53 10.02 13.12
CA SER A 108 1.79 11.11 14.05
C SER A 108 2.22 12.38 13.32
N LEU A 109 3.08 12.25 12.32
CA LEU A 109 3.48 13.34 11.43
C LEU A 109 2.28 13.88 10.64
N GLY A 110 1.46 12.99 10.09
CA GLY A 110 0.23 13.34 9.38
C GLY A 110 -0.76 14.12 10.26
N LYS A 111 -0.96 13.69 11.50
CA LYS A 111 -1.79 14.40 12.47
C LYS A 111 -1.27 15.83 12.72
N GLN A 112 0.03 15.99 12.91
CA GLN A 112 0.63 17.32 13.09
C GLN A 112 0.44 18.17 11.84
N PHE A 113 0.71 17.61 10.66
CA PHE A 113 0.53 18.31 9.39
C PHE A 113 -0.91 18.84 9.21
N GLN A 114 -1.91 18.02 9.53
CA GLN A 114 -3.32 18.43 9.44
C GLN A 114 -3.72 19.51 10.47
N GLN A 115 -3.01 19.64 11.59
CA GLN A 115 -3.23 20.76 12.51
C GLN A 115 -2.83 22.10 11.90
N GLU A 116 -1.77 22.11 11.09
CA GLU A 116 -1.28 23.31 10.39
C GLU A 116 -2.01 23.53 9.06
N HIS A 117 -2.43 22.45 8.41
CA HIS A 117 -3.10 22.42 7.09
C HIS A 117 -4.42 21.61 7.13
N PRO A 118 -5.47 22.13 7.81
CA PRO A 118 -6.69 21.36 8.11
C PRO A 118 -7.53 20.97 6.88
N LEU A 119 -7.26 21.56 5.72
CA LEU A 119 -7.98 21.25 4.48
C LEU A 119 -7.25 20.22 3.60
N THR A 120 -6.14 19.65 4.09
CA THR A 120 -5.43 18.59 3.39
C THR A 120 -5.96 17.22 3.81
N VAL A 121 -6.26 16.38 2.85
CA VAL A 121 -6.63 14.97 3.06
C VAL A 121 -5.36 14.11 3.01
N LEU A 122 -5.23 13.18 3.95
CA LEU A 122 -4.20 12.15 3.94
C LEU A 122 -4.83 10.82 3.56
N SER A 123 -4.40 10.25 2.44
CA SER A 123 -4.86 8.95 1.96
C SER A 123 -3.76 7.91 2.15
N PHE A 124 -4.06 6.89 2.94
CA PHE A 124 -3.13 5.79 3.21
C PHE A 124 -3.54 4.55 2.44
N PHE A 125 -2.61 4.00 1.66
CA PHE A 125 -2.78 2.76 0.92
C PHE A 125 -1.98 1.67 1.60
N ASN A 126 -2.66 0.73 2.26
CA ASN A 126 -1.99 -0.41 2.86
C ASN A 126 -1.59 -1.40 1.76
N THR A 127 -0.30 -1.61 1.58
CA THR A 127 0.26 -2.36 0.46
C THR A 127 1.62 -2.98 0.83
N SER A 128 2.22 -3.66 -0.11
CA SER A 128 3.56 -4.20 0.01
C SER A 128 4.64 -3.16 -0.32
N SER A 129 5.88 -3.42 0.09
CA SER A 129 7.02 -2.57 -0.22
C SER A 129 7.26 -2.46 -1.74
N ASP A 130 7.12 -3.58 -2.46
CA ASP A 130 7.23 -3.62 -3.92
C ASP A 130 6.11 -2.80 -4.58
N GLN A 131 4.86 -3.02 -4.15
CA GLN A 131 3.72 -2.26 -4.65
C GLN A 131 3.79 -0.78 -4.28
N ALA A 132 4.28 -0.44 -3.07
CA ALA A 132 4.53 0.94 -2.69
C ALA A 132 5.55 1.61 -3.62
N SER A 133 6.63 0.90 -3.97
CA SER A 133 7.63 1.36 -4.95
C SER A 133 7.00 1.63 -6.32
N ASP A 134 6.15 0.72 -6.80
CA ASP A 134 5.44 0.89 -8.07
C ASP A 134 4.44 2.06 -8.02
N MET A 135 3.74 2.24 -6.90
CA MET A 135 2.81 3.35 -6.71
C MET A 135 3.52 4.71 -6.73
N ILE A 136 4.71 4.82 -6.09
CA ILE A 136 5.53 6.04 -6.14
C ILE A 136 6.01 6.29 -7.57
N GLU A 137 6.53 5.26 -8.23
CA GLU A 137 7.09 5.39 -9.57
C GLU A 137 6.05 5.85 -10.59
N ASN A 138 4.83 5.34 -10.47
CA ASN A 138 3.71 5.68 -11.35
C ASN A 138 2.94 6.94 -10.90
N GLY A 139 3.35 7.63 -9.82
CA GLY A 139 2.69 8.84 -9.32
C GLY A 139 1.31 8.60 -8.69
N ILE A 140 0.98 7.35 -8.35
CA ILE A 140 -0.26 6.98 -7.64
C ILE A 140 -0.15 7.37 -6.17
N ALA A 141 1.05 7.24 -5.58
CA ALA A 141 1.37 7.73 -4.25
C ALA A 141 2.48 8.78 -4.31
N ASP A 142 2.40 9.78 -3.44
CA ASP A 142 3.41 10.82 -3.30
C ASP A 142 4.60 10.30 -2.47
N PHE A 143 4.30 9.45 -1.48
CA PHE A 143 5.27 8.80 -0.59
C PHE A 143 4.98 7.31 -0.45
N GLY A 144 6.01 6.55 -0.11
CA GLY A 144 5.87 5.13 0.24
C GLY A 144 6.83 4.71 1.34
N LEU A 145 6.33 3.91 2.28
CA LEU A 145 7.14 3.28 3.31
C LEU A 145 7.70 1.97 2.77
N LEU A 146 9.03 1.88 2.67
CA LEU A 146 9.75 0.75 2.10
C LEU A 146 10.58 0.04 3.16
N PHE A 147 10.63 -1.30 3.09
CA PHE A 147 11.46 -2.13 3.95
C PHE A 147 12.81 -2.46 3.34
N GLY A 148 13.82 -2.48 4.19
CA GLY A 148 15.16 -2.96 3.91
C GLY A 148 15.99 -1.97 3.10
N TYR A 149 15.45 -1.49 1.98
CA TYR A 149 16.21 -0.61 1.11
C TYR A 149 15.28 0.19 0.18
N ALA A 150 15.68 1.41 -0.14
CA ALA A 150 15.09 2.21 -1.20
C ALA A 150 16.10 2.33 -2.35
N ASP A 151 15.68 2.02 -3.58
CA ASP A 151 16.56 2.14 -4.75
C ASP A 151 16.91 3.60 -5.02
N GLU A 152 18.14 4.00 -4.65
CA GLU A 152 18.63 5.36 -4.79
C GLU A 152 18.69 5.87 -6.25
N LYS A 153 18.56 5.01 -7.23
CA LYS A 153 18.48 5.42 -8.64
C LYS A 153 17.07 5.91 -8.98
N ARG A 154 16.05 5.37 -8.31
CA ARG A 154 14.63 5.65 -8.57
C ARG A 154 14.04 6.64 -7.57
N PHE A 155 14.48 6.56 -6.31
CA PHE A 155 13.86 7.26 -5.20
C PHE A 155 14.87 8.10 -4.42
N ASP A 156 14.41 9.24 -3.91
CA ASP A 156 14.98 9.86 -2.74
C ASP A 156 14.26 9.28 -1.53
N SER A 157 14.95 9.15 -0.39
CA SER A 157 14.37 8.53 0.78
C SER A 157 14.93 9.12 2.08
N HIS A 158 14.14 8.97 3.13
CA HIS A 158 14.52 9.29 4.50
C HIS A 158 14.35 8.05 5.36
N ARG A 159 15.39 7.70 6.16
CA ARG A 159 15.30 6.54 7.06
C ARG A 159 14.39 6.89 8.24
N VAL A 160 13.37 6.09 8.47
CA VAL A 160 12.51 6.21 9.65
C VAL A 160 13.23 5.65 10.88
N SER A 161 13.05 6.25 12.05
CA SER A 161 13.85 5.99 13.24
C SER A 161 13.70 4.58 13.84
N ARG A 162 12.59 3.90 13.57
CA ARG A 162 12.31 2.55 14.11
C ARG A 162 12.89 1.47 13.22
N GLU A 163 13.56 0.51 13.86
CA GLU A 163 14.04 -0.70 13.20
C GLU A 163 13.11 -1.87 13.53
N GLU A 164 12.72 -2.59 12.50
CA GLU A 164 11.82 -3.71 12.61
C GLU A 164 12.59 -5.01 12.86
N LYS A 165 12.11 -5.81 13.82
CA LYS A 165 12.63 -7.16 14.07
C LYS A 165 11.64 -8.19 13.56
N LEU A 166 12.15 -9.17 12.83
CA LEU A 166 11.34 -10.31 12.44
C LEU A 166 11.11 -11.24 13.67
N GLY A 167 9.91 -11.75 13.76
CA GLY A 167 9.51 -12.72 14.77
C GLY A 167 8.56 -13.77 14.22
N ILE A 168 8.20 -14.71 15.08
CA ILE A 168 7.25 -15.76 14.77
C ILE A 168 6.04 -15.65 15.70
N LEU A 169 4.88 -15.49 15.10
CA LEU A 169 3.57 -15.51 15.76
C LEU A 169 3.08 -16.95 15.88
N MET A 170 2.66 -17.34 17.08
CA MET A 170 2.17 -18.68 17.37
C MET A 170 1.13 -18.65 18.49
N PRO A 171 0.32 -19.70 18.68
CA PRO A 171 -0.56 -19.81 19.84
C PRO A 171 0.25 -19.88 21.13
N VAL A 172 -0.28 -19.30 22.21
CA VAL A 172 0.24 -19.53 23.57
C VAL A 172 0.13 -21.03 23.91
N GLY A 173 1.22 -21.59 24.41
CA GLY A 173 1.34 -23.03 24.65
C GLY A 173 1.94 -23.83 23.48
N HIS A 174 2.26 -23.18 22.37
CA HIS A 174 3.10 -23.78 21.33
C HIS A 174 4.51 -24.07 21.91
N PRO A 175 5.18 -25.20 21.59
CA PRO A 175 6.50 -25.53 22.16
C PRO A 175 7.54 -24.41 22.02
N LEU A 176 7.50 -23.66 20.91
CA LEU A 176 8.41 -22.56 20.67
C LEU A 176 8.07 -21.30 21.50
N SER A 177 6.88 -21.20 22.06
CA SER A 177 6.45 -20.01 22.83
C SER A 177 7.17 -19.87 24.17
N GLU A 178 7.79 -20.95 24.68
CA GLU A 178 8.57 -20.94 25.91
C GLU A 178 9.98 -20.36 25.74
N LYS A 179 10.47 -20.26 24.51
CA LYS A 179 11.76 -19.67 24.20
C LYS A 179 11.68 -18.15 24.24
N GLU A 180 12.72 -17.48 24.72
CA GLU A 180 12.82 -16.02 24.69
C GLU A 180 13.03 -15.49 23.25
N ALA A 181 13.79 -16.24 22.45
CA ALA A 181 14.03 -15.95 21.04
C ALA A 181 14.30 -17.23 20.26
N LEU A 182 14.05 -17.20 18.95
CA LEU A 182 14.11 -18.37 18.08
C LEU A 182 15.31 -18.29 17.13
N GLU A 183 15.91 -19.46 16.88
CA GLU A 183 16.82 -19.65 15.76
C GLU A 183 16.03 -20.22 14.57
N ILE A 184 16.64 -20.16 13.39
CA ILE A 184 15.98 -20.66 12.17
C ILE A 184 15.73 -22.16 12.24
N GLU A 185 16.66 -22.89 12.88
CA GLU A 185 16.60 -24.33 13.07
C GLU A 185 15.41 -24.76 13.92
N ASP A 186 14.94 -23.88 14.82
CA ASP A 186 13.77 -24.12 15.66
C ASP A 186 12.48 -24.26 14.86
N LEU A 187 12.43 -23.64 13.68
CA LEU A 187 11.24 -23.62 12.82
C LEU A 187 11.06 -24.93 12.05
N LYS A 188 12.10 -25.79 12.01
CA LYS A 188 12.08 -27.02 11.23
C LYS A 188 11.00 -27.99 11.72
N GLY A 189 10.19 -28.47 10.79
CA GLY A 189 9.09 -29.39 11.06
C GLY A 189 7.78 -28.72 11.47
N TYR A 190 7.74 -27.38 11.56
CA TYR A 190 6.49 -26.64 11.78
C TYR A 190 5.97 -26.04 10.49
N PRO A 191 4.65 -26.16 10.21
CA PRO A 191 4.06 -25.48 9.05
C PRO A 191 4.19 -23.96 9.20
N LEU A 192 4.72 -23.31 8.16
CA LEU A 192 4.95 -21.87 8.13
C LEU A 192 3.91 -21.14 7.30
N ILE A 193 3.55 -19.96 7.76
CA ILE A 193 2.76 -18.96 7.06
C ILE A 193 3.67 -17.72 6.89
N ALA A 194 3.87 -17.24 5.67
CA ALA A 194 4.78 -16.13 5.42
C ALA A 194 4.06 -14.93 4.80
N TYR A 195 4.52 -13.74 5.16
CA TYR A 195 4.12 -12.52 4.46
C TYR A 195 4.55 -12.61 2.99
N GLN A 196 3.66 -12.27 2.06
CA GLN A 196 3.86 -12.50 0.63
C GLN A 196 5.14 -11.86 0.10
N ASP A 197 5.48 -10.67 0.55
CA ASP A 197 6.72 -9.97 0.18
C ASP A 197 7.94 -10.53 0.91
N ALA A 198 7.74 -11.06 2.13
CA ALA A 198 8.80 -11.72 2.85
C ALA A 198 9.30 -12.98 2.13
N VAL A 199 8.51 -13.57 1.24
CA VAL A 199 8.96 -14.65 0.37
C VAL A 199 10.11 -14.20 -0.55
N ARG A 200 10.15 -12.93 -0.94
CA ARG A 200 11.28 -12.33 -1.67
C ARG A 200 12.39 -11.80 -0.74
N GLY A 201 12.02 -11.22 0.41
CA GLY A 201 12.95 -10.70 1.42
C GLY A 201 13.47 -11.75 2.40
N VAL A 202 12.85 -12.92 2.46
CA VAL A 202 13.27 -14.11 3.23
C VAL A 202 14.05 -15.06 2.31
N SER A 203 14.66 -14.54 1.24
CA SER A 203 15.57 -15.31 0.39
C SER A 203 16.59 -16.07 1.24
N TYR A 204 16.99 -15.50 2.37
CA TYR A 204 17.92 -16.16 3.28
C TYR A 204 17.28 -17.39 4.01
N LEU A 205 15.98 -17.42 4.30
CA LEU A 205 15.28 -18.61 4.77
C LEU A 205 15.17 -19.66 3.64
N TYR A 206 15.08 -19.22 2.38
CA TYR A 206 15.18 -20.07 1.20
C TYR A 206 16.61 -20.56 0.98
N GLU A 207 17.61 -19.70 1.09
CA GLU A 207 19.03 -20.03 0.95
C GLU A 207 19.51 -21.00 2.03
N ALA A 208 18.90 -20.95 3.23
CA ALA A 208 19.14 -21.91 4.30
C ALA A 208 18.43 -23.27 4.08
N GLY A 209 17.64 -23.43 3.00
CA GLY A 209 16.96 -24.69 2.64
C GLY A 209 15.79 -25.08 3.54
N TYR A 210 15.31 -24.15 4.39
CA TYR A 210 14.31 -24.46 5.42
C TYR A 210 12.86 -24.25 4.99
N LEU A 211 12.60 -23.58 3.88
CA LEU A 211 11.26 -23.08 3.61
C LEU A 211 10.43 -23.80 2.55
N GLU A 212 11.02 -24.50 1.59
CA GLU A 212 10.23 -25.08 0.50
C GLU A 212 9.25 -26.17 0.97
N SER A 213 9.60 -26.93 2.00
CA SER A 213 8.73 -28.00 2.51
C SER A 213 7.76 -27.54 3.61
N GLU A 214 8.06 -26.45 4.30
CA GLU A 214 7.31 -26.00 5.48
C GLU A 214 6.32 -24.87 5.16
N LEU A 215 6.49 -24.12 4.07
CA LEU A 215 5.58 -23.06 3.67
C LEU A 215 4.23 -23.63 3.24
N LYS A 216 3.18 -23.32 3.98
CA LYS A 216 1.80 -23.80 3.71
C LYS A 216 0.86 -22.70 3.22
N ALA A 217 1.13 -21.43 3.58
CA ALA A 217 0.30 -20.31 3.15
C ALA A 217 1.12 -19.02 3.10
N THR A 218 0.62 -18.05 2.34
CA THR A 218 1.10 -16.67 2.33
C THR A 218 -0.04 -15.72 2.67
N PHE A 219 0.30 -14.54 3.15
CA PHE A 219 -0.67 -13.49 3.49
C PHE A 219 -0.16 -12.11 3.10
N THR A 220 -1.08 -11.14 3.07
CA THR A 220 -0.79 -9.73 2.79
C THR A 220 -1.13 -8.81 3.96
N THR A 221 -1.89 -9.29 4.95
CA THR A 221 -2.28 -8.51 6.14
C THR A 221 -2.09 -9.31 7.42
N LEU A 222 -1.67 -8.65 8.50
CA LEU A 222 -1.51 -9.28 9.82
C LEU A 222 -2.79 -9.96 10.31
N THR A 223 -3.95 -9.34 10.05
CA THR A 223 -5.25 -9.94 10.42
C THR A 223 -5.46 -11.31 9.77
N SER A 224 -5.03 -11.49 8.51
CA SER A 224 -5.09 -12.79 7.84
C SER A 224 -4.13 -13.79 8.47
N ALA A 225 -2.90 -13.38 8.79
CA ALA A 225 -1.93 -14.21 9.49
C ALA A 225 -2.47 -14.72 10.84
N MET A 226 -3.00 -13.81 11.66
CA MET A 226 -3.60 -14.14 12.96
C MET A 226 -4.70 -15.19 12.82
N LYS A 227 -5.62 -15.00 11.87
CA LYS A 227 -6.71 -15.97 11.64
C LYS A 227 -6.22 -17.33 11.16
N MET A 228 -5.16 -17.38 10.35
CA MET A 228 -4.57 -18.63 9.92
C MET A 228 -3.89 -19.37 11.08
N VAL A 229 -3.17 -18.63 11.95
CA VAL A 229 -2.57 -19.19 13.17
C VAL A 229 -3.65 -19.71 14.12
N GLU A 230 -4.73 -18.96 14.34
CA GLU A 230 -5.90 -19.39 15.13
C GLU A 230 -6.50 -20.72 14.63
N ARG A 231 -6.51 -20.93 13.33
CA ARG A 231 -7.05 -22.14 12.69
C ARG A 231 -6.05 -23.29 12.61
N GLY A 232 -4.84 -23.11 13.15
CA GLY A 232 -3.81 -24.16 13.18
C GLY A 232 -3.20 -24.47 11.81
N ILE A 233 -3.27 -23.54 10.85
CA ILE A 233 -2.60 -23.71 9.54
C ILE A 233 -1.09 -23.76 9.71
N GLY A 234 -0.56 -23.00 10.66
CA GLY A 234 0.86 -22.98 10.99
C GLY A 234 1.23 -21.84 11.93
N ILE A 235 2.52 -21.63 12.13
CA ILE A 235 3.10 -20.46 12.79
C ILE A 235 3.45 -19.42 11.72
N SER A 236 3.42 -18.13 12.07
CA SER A 236 3.52 -17.07 11.05
C SER A 236 4.72 -16.16 11.28
N THR A 237 5.40 -15.80 10.18
CA THR A 237 6.35 -14.70 10.22
C THR A 237 5.60 -13.37 10.42
N VAL A 238 6.08 -12.53 11.34
CA VAL A 238 5.53 -11.19 11.61
C VAL A 238 6.65 -10.24 12.01
N LEU A 239 6.37 -8.95 12.02
CA LEU A 239 7.25 -7.98 12.68
C LEU A 239 6.90 -7.95 14.18
N CYS A 240 7.92 -8.08 15.05
CA CYS A 240 7.71 -8.13 16.50
C CYS A 240 6.99 -6.89 17.05
N SER A 241 7.24 -5.74 16.43
CA SER A 241 6.65 -4.47 16.80
C SER A 241 5.14 -4.37 16.57
N MET A 242 4.58 -5.24 15.73
CA MET A 242 3.15 -5.26 15.43
C MET A 242 2.31 -5.96 16.51
N ILE A 243 2.94 -6.85 17.27
CA ILE A 243 2.31 -7.58 18.37
C ILE A 243 3.27 -7.56 19.54
N GLU A 244 3.04 -6.64 20.48
CA GLU A 244 3.77 -6.57 21.73
C GLU A 244 3.11 -7.49 22.77
N GLY A 245 3.89 -8.45 23.31
CA GLY A 245 3.42 -9.37 24.33
C GLY A 245 2.45 -10.44 23.80
N GLU A 246 1.41 -10.71 24.57
CA GLU A 246 0.35 -11.63 24.21
C GLU A 246 -0.87 -10.87 23.68
N ILE A 247 -1.47 -11.36 22.63
CA ILE A 247 -2.73 -10.86 22.08
C ILE A 247 -3.82 -11.92 22.26
N ASP A 248 -4.98 -11.50 22.73
CA ASP A 248 -6.19 -12.33 22.85
C ASP A 248 -7.20 -11.89 21.81
N THR A 249 -7.50 -12.76 20.86
CA THR A 249 -8.46 -12.50 19.79
C THR A 249 -9.88 -12.92 20.15
N GLY A 250 -10.10 -13.45 21.38
CA GLY A 250 -11.34 -14.06 21.81
C GLY A 250 -11.55 -15.50 21.29
N ILE A 251 -10.69 -15.97 20.37
CA ILE A 251 -10.68 -17.34 19.86
C ILE A 251 -9.42 -18.07 20.33
N ALA A 252 -8.28 -17.38 20.26
CA ALA A 252 -6.99 -17.92 20.70
C ALA A 252 -6.13 -16.81 21.31
N ARG A 253 -5.30 -17.19 22.30
CA ARG A 253 -4.21 -16.33 22.77
C ARG A 253 -2.96 -16.65 21.98
N MET A 254 -2.32 -15.63 21.46
CA MET A 254 -1.13 -15.74 20.63
C MET A 254 0.02 -14.93 21.21
N VAL A 255 1.23 -15.31 20.86
CA VAL A 255 2.47 -14.65 21.29
C VAL A 255 3.45 -14.60 20.13
N THR A 256 4.24 -13.54 20.09
CA THR A 256 5.36 -13.39 19.16
C THR A 256 6.67 -13.66 19.87
N ARG A 257 7.58 -14.37 19.21
CA ARG A 257 8.96 -14.56 19.64
C ARG A 257 9.91 -14.04 18.57
N PRO A 258 10.89 -13.20 18.95
CA PRO A 258 11.86 -12.65 17.99
C PRO A 258 12.79 -13.72 17.45
N MET A 259 13.26 -13.52 16.21
CA MET A 259 14.34 -14.30 15.61
C MET A 259 15.69 -13.72 16.03
N LYS A 260 16.61 -14.55 16.55
CA LYS A 260 17.94 -14.11 17.02
C LYS A 260 18.89 -13.75 15.88
N SER A 261 18.91 -14.58 14.86
CA SER A 261 19.90 -14.50 13.76
C SER A 261 19.57 -13.48 12.71
N LEU A 262 18.43 -12.77 12.85
CA LEU A 262 17.99 -11.77 11.90
C LEU A 262 18.36 -10.36 12.33
N HIS A 263 19.05 -9.66 11.44
CA HIS A 263 19.30 -8.24 11.61
C HIS A 263 17.97 -7.47 11.59
N THR A 264 17.95 -6.35 12.29
CA THR A 264 16.83 -5.43 12.19
C THR A 264 16.69 -4.92 10.76
N VAL A 265 15.46 -4.77 10.32
CA VAL A 265 15.15 -4.28 8.96
C VAL A 265 14.86 -2.78 9.06
N PRO A 266 15.69 -1.93 8.46
CA PRO A 266 15.42 -0.50 8.43
C PRO A 266 14.20 -0.21 7.54
N THR A 267 13.48 0.85 7.86
CA THR A 267 12.39 1.36 7.04
C THR A 267 12.70 2.75 6.51
N PHE A 268 12.25 3.02 5.30
CA PHE A 268 12.50 4.27 4.60
C PHE A 268 11.17 4.86 4.11
N LEU A 269 10.94 6.12 4.39
CA LEU A 269 9.93 6.88 3.65
C LEU A 269 10.59 7.39 2.37
N ALA A 270 10.09 6.93 1.23
CA ALA A 270 10.63 7.21 -0.09
C ALA A 270 9.66 8.02 -0.94
N TRP A 271 10.19 8.78 -1.90
CA TRP A 271 9.44 9.51 -2.90
C TRP A 271 10.19 9.49 -4.24
N LYS A 272 9.51 9.77 -5.33
CA LYS A 272 10.09 9.68 -6.67
C LYS A 272 11.19 10.74 -6.86
N LYS A 273 12.34 10.30 -7.33
CA LYS A 273 13.49 11.18 -7.60
C LYS A 273 13.25 12.04 -8.84
N ASN A 274 13.79 13.27 -8.79
CA ASN A 274 13.71 14.22 -9.91
C ASN A 274 12.28 14.60 -10.36
N VAL A 275 11.33 14.54 -9.44
CA VAL A 275 9.95 14.98 -9.66
C VAL A 275 9.66 16.15 -8.72
N VAL A 276 8.98 17.15 -9.22
CA VAL A 276 8.47 18.23 -8.38
C VAL A 276 7.28 17.69 -7.61
N LEU A 277 7.37 17.69 -6.28
CA LEU A 277 6.26 17.32 -5.42
C LEU A 277 5.19 18.43 -5.43
N SER A 278 3.93 18.06 -5.22
CA SER A 278 2.87 19.03 -4.99
C SER A 278 3.18 19.92 -3.77
N GLN A 279 2.55 21.07 -3.66
CA GLN A 279 2.79 21.99 -2.54
C GLN A 279 2.58 21.30 -1.18
N GLN A 280 1.48 20.57 -1.00
CA GLN A 280 1.18 19.83 0.24
C GLN A 280 2.20 18.72 0.50
N ALA A 281 2.63 17.98 -0.53
CA ALA A 281 3.64 16.94 -0.39
C ALA A 281 5.03 17.53 -0.05
N SER A 282 5.42 18.66 -0.64
CA SER A 282 6.65 19.39 -0.29
C SER A 282 6.64 19.85 1.16
N LEU A 283 5.56 20.46 1.62
CA LEU A 283 5.43 20.91 3.01
C LEU A 283 5.43 19.73 4.00
N PHE A 284 4.80 18.63 3.62
CA PHE A 284 4.85 17.40 4.42
C PHE A 284 6.26 16.84 4.53
N LEU A 285 7.02 16.84 3.43
CA LEU A 285 8.42 16.43 3.41
C LEU A 285 9.31 17.36 4.26
N ASP A 286 9.07 18.66 4.24
CA ASP A 286 9.79 19.63 5.07
C ASP A 286 9.51 19.40 6.56
N LEU A 287 8.25 19.11 6.92
CA LEU A 287 7.87 18.72 8.27
C LEU A 287 8.58 17.42 8.69
N LEU A 288 8.61 16.40 7.83
CA LEU A 288 9.35 15.16 8.07
C LEU A 288 10.81 15.44 8.40
N ARG A 289 11.50 16.19 7.53
CA ARG A 289 12.93 16.53 7.69
C ARG A 289 13.23 17.33 8.95
N SER A 290 12.27 18.08 9.47
CA SER A 290 12.44 18.87 10.69
C SER A 290 12.31 18.06 11.98
N LYS A 291 11.76 16.84 11.91
CA LYS A 291 11.41 16.01 13.08
C LYS A 291 12.29 14.78 13.24
N ILE A 292 12.89 14.33 12.19
CA ILE A 292 13.72 13.15 12.11
C ILE A 292 15.11 13.55 11.62
#